data_c241e349b0488027720d930709364694
#
_entry.id   c241e349b0488027720d930709364694
#
_cell.length_a   1.000
_cell.length_b   1.000
_cell.length_c   1.000
_cell.angle_alpha   90.00
_cell.angle_beta   90.00
_cell.angle_gamma   90.00
#
_symmetry.space_group_name_H-M   'P 1'
#
loop_
_entity.id
_entity.type
_entity.pdbx_description
1 polymer ?
#
loop_
_entity_poly.entity_id
_entity_poly.type
_entity_poly.pdbx_seq_one_letter_code
_entity_poly.pdbx_strand_id
1 'polypeptide(L)'
;MVQEAQHHPIDAVITWVDGLDPAHLKKRKSVMGSAPNLFHENAINPHRWACNGELYFCLASLEHNAPWLRKIWIVVDAQSPDLSGLSAALRAKIQLVDHTEIFANYGAILPTFNSLAIETFLWNIPGLSDQFIYFNDDVFLTSPCQPSDFYTMNGSILRGTWADFSSLEDDPVQMADPVKFNHYMQINAAALCGVSSQRLFRTAHVAHPCLRPTMAQLHSRFAAAFRANAGYRMRDIRQFSPQSLHNHACILNKTATVNSVKDHFHIYSGQGVGAVDGTIAALLQNIDETPDIKMLCINDLPQLEALYPDIRGWLAQAVTGAPRSSSTE
;
A
#
# COMPACT_ATOMS: atom_id res chain seq x y z
N MET A 1 -12.01 11.29 37.20
CA MET A 1 -11.22 10.13 36.74
C MET A 1 -11.34 10.08 35.21
N VAL A 2 -10.31 10.49 34.51
CA VAL A 2 -10.23 10.34 33.05
C VAL A 2 -10.05 8.84 32.82
N GLN A 3 -11.04 8.16 32.23
CA GLN A 3 -10.84 6.80 31.73
C GLN A 3 -9.68 6.85 30.73
N GLU A 4 -8.57 6.20 31.06
CA GLU A 4 -7.54 5.89 30.07
C GLU A 4 -8.24 5.15 28.92
N ALA A 5 -8.24 5.75 27.75
CA ALA A 5 -8.73 5.11 26.55
C ALA A 5 -7.95 3.80 26.40
N GLN A 6 -8.60 2.65 26.50
CA GLN A 6 -7.98 1.37 26.20
C GLN A 6 -7.50 1.44 24.75
N HIS A 7 -6.21 1.70 24.59
CA HIS A 7 -5.57 1.66 23.28
C HIS A 7 -5.56 0.19 22.81
N HIS A 8 -6.43 -0.12 21.86
CA HIS A 8 -6.36 -1.39 21.16
C HIS A 8 -4.98 -1.52 20.50
N PRO A 9 -4.35 -2.69 20.58
CA PRO A 9 -3.06 -2.90 19.90
C PRO A 9 -3.22 -2.71 18.40
N ILE A 10 -2.26 -1.99 17.79
CA ILE A 10 -2.23 -1.74 16.35
C ILE A 10 -0.97 -2.37 15.78
N ASP A 11 -1.14 -3.14 14.71
CA ASP A 11 -0.04 -3.74 13.95
C ASP A 11 0.20 -2.98 12.64
N ALA A 12 1.40 -3.09 12.10
CA ALA A 12 1.67 -2.79 10.69
C ALA A 12 1.71 -4.08 9.88
N VAL A 13 1.25 -4.01 8.63
CA VAL A 13 1.38 -5.09 7.64
C VAL A 13 2.02 -4.51 6.40
N ILE A 14 3.12 -5.12 5.94
CA ILE A 14 3.85 -4.69 4.75
C ILE A 14 3.88 -5.87 3.77
N THR A 15 3.53 -5.66 2.51
CA THR A 15 3.79 -6.63 1.45
C THR A 15 5.13 -6.34 0.81
N TRP A 16 5.96 -7.39 0.65
CA TRP A 16 7.28 -7.24 0.07
C TRP A 16 7.67 -8.43 -0.78
N VAL A 17 8.46 -8.17 -1.82
CA VAL A 17 9.05 -9.18 -2.68
C VAL A 17 10.39 -8.70 -3.24
N ASP A 18 11.38 -9.60 -3.26
CA ASP A 18 12.53 -9.47 -4.16
C ASP A 18 12.20 -10.18 -5.47
N GLY A 19 11.82 -9.42 -6.46
CA GLY A 19 11.49 -9.96 -7.77
C GLY A 19 12.68 -10.40 -8.60
N LEU A 20 13.92 -10.15 -8.14
CA LEU A 20 15.16 -10.65 -8.74
C LEU A 20 15.60 -11.99 -8.12
N ASP A 21 14.99 -12.41 -7.01
CA ASP A 21 15.22 -13.75 -6.45
C ASP A 21 15.03 -14.83 -7.53
N PRO A 22 16.02 -15.72 -7.76
CA PRO A 22 15.96 -16.69 -8.85
C PRO A 22 14.77 -17.66 -8.74
N ALA A 23 14.39 -18.05 -7.53
CA ALA A 23 13.27 -18.96 -7.30
C ALA A 23 11.94 -18.28 -7.59
N HIS A 24 11.75 -17.05 -7.11
CA HIS A 24 10.58 -16.21 -7.40
C HIS A 24 10.47 -15.93 -8.90
N LEU A 25 11.56 -15.53 -9.55
CA LEU A 25 11.61 -15.26 -10.99
C LEU A 25 11.22 -16.50 -11.82
N LYS A 26 11.69 -17.69 -11.42
CA LYS A 26 11.34 -18.96 -12.06
C LYS A 26 9.84 -19.26 -11.92
N LYS A 27 9.27 -19.13 -10.72
CA LYS A 27 7.83 -19.30 -10.47
C LYS A 27 7.02 -18.32 -11.34
N ARG A 28 7.39 -17.04 -11.36
CA ARG A 28 6.70 -15.99 -12.12
C ARG A 28 6.71 -16.26 -13.62
N LYS A 29 7.87 -16.61 -14.18
CA LYS A 29 7.99 -16.98 -15.60
C LYS A 29 7.12 -18.20 -15.94
N SER A 30 7.01 -19.16 -15.05
CA SER A 30 6.16 -20.34 -15.24
C SER A 30 4.67 -19.97 -15.31
N VAL A 31 4.22 -19.02 -14.50
CA VAL A 31 2.82 -18.53 -14.51
C VAL A 31 2.53 -17.66 -15.73
N MET A 32 3.48 -16.81 -16.14
CA MET A 32 3.32 -15.97 -17.33
C MET A 32 3.32 -16.78 -18.63
N GLY A 33 3.97 -17.93 -18.64
CA GLY A 33 4.09 -18.79 -19.82
C GLY A 33 4.80 -18.11 -21.00
N SER A 34 4.46 -18.53 -22.22
CA SER A 34 5.03 -18.00 -23.46
C SER A 34 4.23 -16.85 -24.10
N ALA A 35 3.15 -16.40 -23.48
CA ALA A 35 2.24 -15.41 -24.03
C ALA A 35 2.01 -14.21 -23.05
N PRO A 36 3.06 -13.43 -22.72
CA PRO A 36 2.91 -12.29 -21.80
C PRO A 36 1.95 -11.21 -22.33
N ASN A 37 1.77 -11.11 -23.65
CA ASN A 37 0.84 -10.19 -24.30
C ASN A 37 -0.65 -10.48 -24.01
N LEU A 38 -0.98 -11.58 -23.34
CA LEU A 38 -2.33 -11.86 -22.85
C LEU A 38 -2.65 -11.15 -21.53
N PHE A 39 -1.67 -10.57 -20.88
CA PHE A 39 -1.85 -9.85 -19.63
C PHE A 39 -1.96 -8.35 -19.88
N HIS A 40 -2.67 -7.67 -19.00
CA HIS A 40 -2.70 -6.21 -18.99
C HIS A 40 -1.28 -5.65 -18.78
N GLU A 41 -0.92 -4.56 -19.44
CA GLU A 41 0.42 -3.94 -19.35
C GLU A 41 0.82 -3.68 -17.89
N ASN A 42 -0.10 -3.20 -17.08
CA ASN A 42 0.11 -2.99 -15.65
C ASN A 42 0.46 -4.26 -14.88
N ALA A 43 0.16 -5.46 -15.41
CA ALA A 43 0.46 -6.75 -14.78
C ALA A 43 1.86 -7.26 -15.06
N ILE A 44 2.51 -6.78 -16.13
CA ILE A 44 3.80 -7.30 -16.61
C ILE A 44 4.95 -6.30 -16.52
N ASN A 45 4.69 -5.08 -16.05
CA ASN A 45 5.70 -4.04 -15.92
C ASN A 45 6.83 -4.50 -14.97
N PRO A 46 8.10 -4.57 -15.43
CA PRO A 46 9.24 -5.06 -14.64
C PRO A 46 9.47 -4.27 -13.34
N HIS A 47 9.15 -2.98 -13.31
CA HIS A 47 9.34 -2.11 -12.14
C HIS A 47 8.57 -2.60 -10.90
N ARG A 48 7.50 -3.36 -11.09
CA ARG A 48 6.68 -3.90 -10.00
C ARG A 48 7.36 -4.93 -9.12
N TRP A 49 8.44 -5.50 -9.60
CA TRP A 49 9.18 -6.55 -8.92
C TRP A 49 10.62 -6.13 -8.61
N ALA A 50 10.98 -4.91 -8.92
CA ALA A 50 12.28 -4.38 -8.57
C ALA A 50 12.30 -4.08 -7.06
N CYS A 51 13.24 -4.68 -6.34
CA CYS A 51 13.52 -4.34 -4.95
C CYS A 51 14.70 -3.36 -4.95
N ASN A 52 14.46 -2.13 -4.55
CA ASN A 52 15.46 -1.06 -4.58
C ASN A 52 15.79 -0.57 -3.16
N GLY A 53 15.45 -1.37 -2.15
CA GLY A 53 15.69 -1.06 -0.75
C GLY A 53 14.59 -0.21 -0.09
N GLU A 54 13.45 -0.03 -0.75
CA GLU A 54 12.30 0.73 -0.23
C GLU A 54 11.84 0.19 1.12
N LEU A 55 11.79 -1.14 1.29
CA LEU A 55 11.44 -1.78 2.56
C LEU A 55 12.27 -1.26 3.73
N TYR A 56 13.58 -1.00 3.53
CA TYR A 56 14.44 -0.49 4.58
C TYR A 56 13.97 0.89 5.06
N PHE A 57 13.67 1.80 4.12
CA PHE A 57 13.15 3.13 4.45
C PHE A 57 11.76 3.06 5.09
N CYS A 58 10.90 2.16 4.61
CA CYS A 58 9.60 1.92 5.23
C CYS A 58 9.76 1.51 6.69
N LEU A 59 10.58 0.49 6.97
CA LEU A 59 10.82 0.00 8.34
C LEU A 59 11.47 1.06 9.23
N ALA A 60 12.47 1.81 8.73
CA ALA A 60 13.09 2.92 9.46
C ALA A 60 12.06 4.02 9.79
N SER A 61 11.15 4.32 8.87
CA SER A 61 10.08 5.28 9.09
C SER A 61 9.12 4.85 10.20
N LEU A 62 8.79 3.55 10.26
CA LEU A 62 7.94 3.00 11.33
C LEU A 62 8.63 3.03 12.69
N GLU A 63 9.92 2.69 12.72
CA GLU A 63 10.70 2.74 13.95
C GLU A 63 10.71 4.14 14.56
N HIS A 64 10.95 5.15 13.72
CA HIS A 64 11.11 6.52 14.17
C HIS A 64 9.76 7.20 14.44
N ASN A 65 8.80 7.04 13.53
CA ASN A 65 7.57 7.84 13.52
C ASN A 65 6.35 7.14 14.11
N ALA A 66 6.40 5.80 14.31
CA ALA A 66 5.30 5.02 14.90
C ALA A 66 5.82 3.95 15.88
N PRO A 67 6.64 4.30 16.89
CA PRO A 67 7.25 3.33 17.83
C PRO A 67 6.22 2.60 18.69
N TRP A 68 4.98 3.07 18.75
CA TRP A 68 3.84 2.46 19.45
C TRP A 68 3.25 1.24 18.74
N LEU A 69 3.63 0.95 17.50
CA LEU A 69 3.20 -0.27 16.79
C LEU A 69 3.61 -1.51 17.59
N ARG A 70 2.63 -2.44 17.77
CA ARG A 70 2.84 -3.68 18.51
C ARG A 70 3.74 -4.65 17.76
N LYS A 71 3.38 -4.96 16.50
CA LYS A 71 4.09 -5.86 15.59
C LYS A 71 4.11 -5.28 14.18
N ILE A 72 5.10 -5.72 13.41
CA ILE A 72 5.25 -5.42 11.98
C ILE A 72 5.29 -6.76 11.25
N TRP A 73 4.25 -7.05 10.50
CA TRP A 73 4.13 -8.25 9.69
C TRP A 73 4.65 -7.97 8.29
N ILE A 74 5.66 -8.72 7.84
CA ILE A 74 6.14 -8.63 6.45
C ILE A 74 5.64 -9.87 5.72
N VAL A 75 4.78 -9.66 4.73
CA VAL A 75 4.16 -10.72 3.91
C VAL A 75 5.06 -11.04 2.74
N VAL A 76 5.47 -12.31 2.61
CA VAL A 76 6.51 -12.78 1.68
C VAL A 76 6.08 -14.04 0.91
N ASP A 77 6.73 -14.34 -0.24
CA ASP A 77 6.62 -15.61 -0.97
C ASP A 77 7.89 -16.44 -0.77
N ALA A 78 7.99 -17.12 0.37
CA ALA A 78 9.13 -17.98 0.73
C ALA A 78 10.49 -17.24 0.65
N GLN A 79 10.48 -15.94 0.95
CA GLN A 79 11.64 -15.05 0.92
C GLN A 79 11.93 -14.50 2.32
N SER A 80 13.15 -14.01 2.52
CA SER A 80 13.55 -13.34 3.76
C SER A 80 14.34 -12.09 3.41
N PRO A 81 13.81 -10.88 3.69
CA PRO A 81 14.58 -9.66 3.52
C PRO A 81 15.79 -9.62 4.46
N ASP A 82 16.86 -8.96 4.04
CA ASP A 82 17.97 -8.67 4.93
C ASP A 82 17.56 -7.59 5.94
N LEU A 83 17.48 -7.98 7.19
CA LEU A 83 17.11 -7.09 8.31
C LEU A 83 18.31 -6.76 9.19
N SER A 84 19.54 -7.13 8.80
CA SER A 84 20.75 -7.00 9.62
C SER A 84 21.07 -5.55 9.96
N GLY A 85 20.77 -4.60 9.05
CA GLY A 85 20.99 -3.17 9.23
C GLY A 85 20.00 -2.46 10.18
N LEU A 86 18.96 -3.16 10.65
CA LEU A 86 17.93 -2.59 11.53
C LEU A 86 18.34 -2.71 13.00
N SER A 87 17.78 -1.84 13.87
CA SER A 87 17.97 -1.93 15.32
C SER A 87 17.45 -3.25 15.90
N ALA A 88 18.00 -3.67 17.03
CA ALA A 88 17.50 -4.86 17.74
C ALA A 88 16.04 -4.69 18.21
N ALA A 89 15.65 -3.46 18.59
CA ALA A 89 14.28 -3.14 19.02
C ALA A 89 13.28 -3.29 17.89
N LEU A 90 13.60 -2.79 16.69
CA LEU A 90 12.76 -2.92 15.51
C LEU A 90 12.65 -4.38 15.08
N ARG A 91 13.78 -5.10 14.99
CA ARG A 91 13.80 -6.53 14.63
C ARG A 91 12.92 -7.38 15.55
N ALA A 92 12.88 -7.06 16.85
CA ALA A 92 12.03 -7.79 17.80
C ALA A 92 10.54 -7.65 17.54
N LYS A 93 10.11 -6.60 16.82
CA LYS A 93 8.70 -6.39 16.43
C LYS A 93 8.34 -7.06 15.10
N ILE A 94 9.33 -7.38 14.26
CA ILE A 94 9.11 -7.91 12.91
C ILE A 94 8.77 -9.40 12.97
N GLN A 95 7.75 -9.78 12.20
CA GLN A 95 7.35 -11.16 11.96
C GLN A 95 7.20 -11.35 10.45
N LEU A 96 7.86 -12.36 9.91
CA LEU A 96 7.62 -12.78 8.53
C LEU A 96 6.37 -13.68 8.51
N VAL A 97 5.53 -13.51 7.51
CA VAL A 97 4.38 -14.36 7.25
C VAL A 97 4.35 -14.74 5.78
N ASP A 98 4.33 -16.03 5.50
CA ASP A 98 4.34 -16.55 4.15
C ASP A 98 2.95 -16.49 3.51
N HIS A 99 2.89 -16.35 2.18
CA HIS A 99 1.63 -16.39 1.45
C HIS A 99 0.81 -17.65 1.79
N THR A 100 1.44 -18.80 2.03
CA THR A 100 0.74 -20.05 2.39
C THR A 100 -0.04 -19.93 3.69
N GLU A 101 0.38 -19.10 4.63
CA GLU A 101 -0.31 -18.89 5.90
C GLU A 101 -1.60 -18.07 5.71
N ILE A 102 -1.54 -16.97 4.94
CA ILE A 102 -2.71 -16.12 4.72
C ILE A 102 -3.71 -16.76 3.73
N PHE A 103 -3.22 -17.61 2.81
CA PHE A 103 -4.03 -18.36 1.85
C PHE A 103 -4.43 -19.76 2.34
N ALA A 104 -4.35 -20.08 3.63
CA ALA A 104 -4.48 -21.44 4.20
C ALA A 104 -5.62 -22.28 3.60
N ASN A 105 -6.81 -21.68 3.36
CA ASN A 105 -7.97 -22.35 2.76
C ASN A 105 -8.03 -22.21 1.22
N TYR A 106 -7.05 -21.55 0.61
CA TYR A 106 -7.01 -21.18 -0.80
C TYR A 106 -5.67 -21.52 -1.46
N GLY A 107 -4.91 -22.46 -0.91
CA GLY A 107 -3.54 -22.80 -1.36
C GLY A 107 -3.42 -23.16 -2.85
N ALA A 108 -4.50 -23.67 -3.46
CA ALA A 108 -4.53 -23.96 -4.90
C ALA A 108 -4.40 -22.71 -5.81
N ILE A 109 -4.60 -21.51 -5.26
CA ILE A 109 -4.44 -20.23 -5.97
C ILE A 109 -2.96 -19.89 -6.12
N LEU A 110 -2.12 -20.28 -5.18
CA LEU A 110 -0.68 -20.02 -5.17
C LEU A 110 0.08 -20.78 -6.28
N PRO A 111 1.22 -20.26 -6.77
CA PRO A 111 1.79 -18.95 -6.44
C PRO A 111 1.03 -17.80 -7.10
N THR A 112 1.05 -16.63 -6.48
CA THR A 112 0.52 -15.40 -7.02
C THR A 112 1.59 -14.31 -7.08
N PHE A 113 1.57 -13.48 -8.13
CA PHE A 113 2.47 -12.35 -8.36
C PHE A 113 1.69 -11.04 -8.44
N ASN A 114 0.65 -10.97 -7.65
CA ASN A 114 -0.39 -9.97 -7.73
C ASN A 114 -0.71 -9.42 -6.34
N SER A 115 -0.32 -8.18 -6.09
CA SER A 115 -0.54 -7.55 -4.77
C SER A 115 -2.03 -7.54 -4.39
N LEU A 116 -2.95 -7.29 -5.34
CA LEU A 116 -4.40 -7.29 -5.06
C LEU A 116 -4.90 -8.66 -4.58
N ALA A 117 -4.32 -9.76 -5.11
CA ALA A 117 -4.63 -11.10 -4.62
C ALA A 117 -4.13 -11.31 -3.19
N ILE A 118 -2.90 -10.88 -2.89
CA ILE A 118 -2.30 -10.95 -1.55
C ILE A 118 -3.10 -10.09 -0.57
N GLU A 119 -3.36 -8.85 -0.92
CA GLU A 119 -4.10 -7.87 -0.13
C GLU A 119 -5.50 -8.35 0.24
N THR A 120 -6.11 -9.20 -0.60
CA THR A 120 -7.43 -9.81 -0.35
C THR A 120 -7.44 -10.64 0.95
N PHE A 121 -6.30 -11.18 1.39
CA PHE A 121 -6.21 -12.06 2.55
C PHE A 121 -5.30 -11.57 3.69
N LEU A 122 -4.81 -10.34 3.68
CA LEU A 122 -3.97 -9.79 4.77
C LEU A 122 -4.66 -9.87 6.13
N TRP A 123 -5.97 -9.71 6.18
CA TRP A 123 -6.75 -9.81 7.41
C TRP A 123 -6.70 -11.22 8.05
N ASN A 124 -6.26 -12.23 7.31
CA ASN A 124 -6.17 -13.62 7.74
C ASN A 124 -4.80 -13.99 8.37
N ILE A 125 -3.90 -13.02 8.53
CA ILE A 125 -2.61 -13.22 9.21
C ILE A 125 -2.86 -13.75 10.63
N PRO A 126 -2.27 -14.91 11.00
CA PRO A 126 -2.44 -15.49 12.34
C PRO A 126 -1.88 -14.56 13.42
N GLY A 127 -2.72 -14.16 14.38
CA GLY A 127 -2.31 -13.27 15.48
C GLY A 127 -2.27 -11.77 15.14
N LEU A 128 -2.74 -11.36 13.97
CA LEU A 128 -2.93 -9.96 13.59
C LEU A 128 -3.93 -9.29 14.53
N SER A 129 -3.65 -8.05 14.93
CA SER A 129 -4.58 -7.24 15.73
C SER A 129 -5.84 -6.85 14.95
N ASP A 130 -6.90 -6.50 15.66
CA ASP A 130 -8.17 -6.08 15.05
C ASP A 130 -8.03 -4.75 14.31
N GLN A 131 -7.11 -3.89 14.74
CA GLN A 131 -6.68 -2.69 14.04
C GLN A 131 -5.29 -2.94 13.47
N PHE A 132 -5.12 -2.73 12.17
CA PHE A 132 -3.82 -2.79 11.53
C PHE A 132 -3.69 -1.74 10.43
N ILE A 133 -2.48 -1.30 10.19
CA ILE A 133 -2.17 -0.34 9.13
C ILE A 133 -1.42 -1.10 8.03
N TYR A 134 -1.98 -1.10 6.82
CA TYR A 134 -1.35 -1.69 5.66
C TYR A 134 -0.44 -0.67 4.97
N PHE A 135 0.76 -1.11 4.65
CA PHE A 135 1.78 -0.39 3.89
C PHE A 135 2.18 -1.21 2.65
N ASN A 136 2.38 -0.54 1.53
CA ASN A 136 3.30 -1.04 0.53
C ASN A 136 4.73 -0.71 1.00
N ASP A 137 5.74 -1.40 0.47
CA ASP A 137 7.15 -1.16 0.83
C ASP A 137 7.67 0.22 0.40
N ASP A 138 6.99 0.88 -0.54
CA ASP A 138 7.24 2.23 -1.05
C ASP A 138 6.42 3.34 -0.33
N VAL A 139 5.82 3.02 0.82
CA VAL A 139 5.06 3.96 1.66
C VAL A 139 5.80 4.21 2.96
N PHE A 140 6.00 5.49 3.30
CA PHE A 140 6.83 5.95 4.41
C PHE A 140 6.09 6.93 5.31
N LEU A 141 6.42 6.93 6.62
CA LEU A 141 6.06 7.99 7.53
C LEU A 141 7.19 9.02 7.58
N THR A 142 6.88 10.30 7.42
CA THR A 142 7.85 11.40 7.37
C THR A 142 7.82 12.31 8.58
N SER A 143 6.87 12.08 9.49
CA SER A 143 6.72 12.83 10.75
C SER A 143 6.13 11.92 11.83
N PRO A 144 6.35 12.22 13.12
CA PRO A 144 5.78 11.45 14.22
C PRO A 144 4.26 11.31 14.09
N CYS A 145 3.81 10.07 14.08
CA CYS A 145 2.40 9.70 14.03
C CYS A 145 1.94 9.17 15.38
N GLN A 146 0.67 9.38 15.69
CA GLN A 146 -0.02 8.83 16.85
C GLN A 146 -1.10 7.84 16.39
N PRO A 147 -1.54 6.91 17.23
CA PRO A 147 -2.70 6.06 16.94
C PRO A 147 -3.93 6.85 16.45
N SER A 148 -4.14 8.06 16.98
CA SER A 148 -5.21 8.97 16.59
C SER A 148 -5.10 9.56 15.18
N ASP A 149 -3.95 9.41 14.51
CA ASP A 149 -3.81 9.77 13.09
C ASP A 149 -4.43 8.70 12.16
N PHE A 150 -4.68 7.50 12.68
CA PHE A 150 -5.19 6.36 11.92
C PHE A 150 -6.58 5.90 12.37
N TYR A 151 -6.90 6.06 13.66
CA TYR A 151 -8.14 5.57 14.23
C TYR A 151 -8.77 6.57 15.19
N THR A 152 -10.08 6.61 15.17
CA THR A 152 -10.92 7.24 16.21
C THR A 152 -11.61 6.16 17.04
N MET A 153 -12.34 6.54 18.07
CA MET A 153 -13.23 5.62 18.81
C MET A 153 -14.28 4.97 17.90
N ASN A 154 -14.61 5.60 16.76
CA ASN A 154 -15.64 5.14 15.84
C ASN A 154 -15.09 4.34 14.66
N GLY A 155 -13.77 4.15 14.56
CA GLY A 155 -13.15 3.37 13.48
C GLY A 155 -12.01 4.07 12.76
N SER A 156 -11.80 3.75 11.48
CA SER A 156 -10.65 4.18 10.69
C SER A 156 -10.73 5.64 10.25
N ILE A 157 -9.58 6.31 10.16
CA ILE A 157 -9.42 7.63 9.52
C ILE A 157 -8.95 7.41 8.08
N LEU A 158 -9.83 7.66 7.13
CA LEU A 158 -9.59 7.39 5.72
C LEU A 158 -9.01 8.60 5.00
N ARG A 159 -8.04 8.36 4.12
CA ARG A 159 -7.43 9.35 3.24
C ARG A 159 -7.85 9.12 1.80
N GLY A 160 -8.28 10.17 1.14
CA GLY A 160 -8.78 10.11 -0.22
C GLY A 160 -9.73 11.25 -0.56
N THR A 161 -10.37 11.16 -1.70
CA THR A 161 -11.29 12.19 -2.20
C THR A 161 -12.53 11.54 -2.81
N TRP A 162 -13.65 12.24 -2.80
CA TRP A 162 -14.81 11.84 -3.58
C TRP A 162 -14.56 12.11 -5.06
N ALA A 163 -14.87 11.14 -5.90
CA ALA A 163 -14.62 11.20 -7.35
C ALA A 163 -15.82 10.68 -8.14
N ASP A 164 -15.99 11.23 -9.32
CA ASP A 164 -16.90 10.73 -10.37
C ASP A 164 -16.06 9.98 -11.41
N PHE A 165 -16.28 8.66 -11.52
CA PHE A 165 -15.65 7.79 -12.51
C PHE A 165 -16.65 7.20 -13.48
N SER A 166 -17.88 7.77 -13.59
CA SER A 166 -18.92 7.28 -14.49
C SER A 166 -18.50 7.30 -15.96
N SER A 167 -17.64 8.25 -16.35
CA SER A 167 -17.10 8.31 -17.71
C SER A 167 -16.15 7.17 -18.09
N LEU A 168 -15.71 6.36 -17.10
CA LEU A 168 -14.84 5.20 -17.32
C LEU A 168 -15.64 3.91 -17.49
N GLU A 169 -16.92 3.90 -17.10
CA GLU A 169 -17.76 2.70 -17.20
C GLU A 169 -17.94 2.28 -18.66
N ASP A 170 -17.79 0.98 -18.89
CA ASP A 170 -18.01 0.32 -20.19
C ASP A 170 -17.18 0.90 -21.37
N ASP A 171 -16.07 1.59 -21.09
CA ASP A 171 -15.15 2.11 -22.11
C ASP A 171 -13.93 1.18 -22.30
N PRO A 172 -13.89 0.34 -23.35
CA PRO A 172 -12.80 -0.60 -23.59
C PRO A 172 -11.45 0.07 -23.82
N VAL A 173 -11.42 1.30 -24.33
CA VAL A 173 -10.20 2.06 -24.59
C VAL A 173 -9.59 2.50 -23.25
N GLN A 174 -10.42 3.04 -22.36
CA GLN A 174 -10.00 3.42 -21.02
C GLN A 174 -9.63 2.21 -20.17
N MET A 175 -10.30 1.07 -20.34
CA MET A 175 -9.96 -0.19 -19.65
C MET A 175 -8.57 -0.71 -20.03
N ALA A 176 -8.13 -0.47 -21.26
CA ALA A 176 -6.79 -0.87 -21.72
C ALA A 176 -5.68 0.11 -21.28
N ASP A 177 -6.03 1.33 -20.85
CA ASP A 177 -5.07 2.34 -20.39
C ASP A 177 -4.46 1.95 -19.04
N PRO A 178 -3.14 1.68 -18.95
CA PRO A 178 -2.48 1.30 -17.70
C PRO A 178 -2.58 2.38 -16.60
N VAL A 179 -2.73 3.64 -16.97
CA VAL A 179 -2.91 4.76 -16.03
C VAL A 179 -4.26 4.67 -15.31
N LYS A 180 -5.27 4.12 -15.98
CA LYS A 180 -6.63 3.97 -15.44
C LYS A 180 -6.84 2.68 -14.65
N PHE A 181 -5.90 1.76 -14.67
CA PHE A 181 -6.03 0.46 -14.03
C PHE A 181 -6.52 0.57 -12.58
N ASN A 182 -5.89 1.41 -11.77
CA ASN A 182 -6.28 1.59 -10.37
C ASN A 182 -7.66 2.25 -10.18
N HIS A 183 -8.16 3.00 -11.16
CA HIS A 183 -9.52 3.54 -11.12
C HIS A 183 -10.54 2.44 -11.23
N TYR A 184 -10.34 1.49 -12.17
CA TYR A 184 -11.23 0.33 -12.32
C TYR A 184 -11.26 -0.56 -11.09
N MET A 185 -10.11 -0.76 -10.41
CA MET A 185 -10.06 -1.50 -9.15
C MET A 185 -10.95 -0.87 -8.07
N GLN A 186 -11.03 0.46 -8.05
CA GLN A 186 -11.85 1.21 -7.10
C GLN A 186 -13.33 1.22 -7.50
N ILE A 187 -13.64 1.32 -8.81
CA ILE A 187 -14.99 1.18 -9.34
C ILE A 187 -15.56 -0.20 -8.96
N ASN A 188 -14.80 -1.27 -9.22
CA ASN A 188 -15.21 -2.64 -8.91
C ASN A 188 -15.44 -2.83 -7.39
N ALA A 189 -14.59 -2.24 -6.56
CA ALA A 189 -14.76 -2.28 -5.10
C ALA A 189 -16.02 -1.53 -4.63
N ALA A 190 -16.28 -0.35 -5.20
CA ALA A 190 -17.46 0.45 -4.92
C ALA A 190 -18.74 -0.30 -5.32
N ALA A 191 -18.75 -0.89 -6.51
CA ALA A 191 -19.89 -1.67 -7.04
C ALA A 191 -20.27 -2.85 -6.14
N LEU A 192 -19.28 -3.58 -5.57
CA LEU A 192 -19.53 -4.66 -4.59
C LEU A 192 -20.26 -4.15 -3.35
N CYS A 193 -20.02 -2.91 -2.93
CA CYS A 193 -20.71 -2.26 -1.83
C CYS A 193 -22.06 -1.62 -2.24
N GLY A 194 -22.42 -1.64 -3.51
CA GLY A 194 -23.60 -0.93 -4.04
C GLY A 194 -23.42 0.58 -4.14
N VAL A 195 -22.17 1.06 -4.22
CA VAL A 195 -21.83 2.47 -4.38
C VAL A 195 -21.63 2.78 -5.86
N SER A 196 -22.26 3.87 -6.35
CA SER A 196 -22.18 4.31 -7.73
C SER A 196 -20.80 4.88 -8.06
N SER A 197 -20.32 4.64 -9.28
CA SER A 197 -19.13 5.28 -9.87
C SER A 197 -19.24 6.81 -9.98
N GLN A 198 -20.46 7.36 -10.04
CA GLN A 198 -20.71 8.80 -10.06
C GLN A 198 -20.26 9.50 -8.76
N ARG A 199 -20.19 8.77 -7.66
CA ARG A 199 -19.71 9.31 -6.38
C ARG A 199 -19.13 8.21 -5.53
N LEU A 200 -17.94 7.77 -5.84
CA LEU A 200 -17.19 6.84 -5.01
C LEU A 200 -16.10 7.55 -4.21
N PHE A 201 -15.66 6.92 -3.13
CA PHE A 201 -14.51 7.39 -2.37
C PHE A 201 -13.23 6.85 -3.00
N ARG A 202 -12.51 7.73 -3.71
CA ARG A 202 -11.20 7.42 -4.29
C ARG A 202 -10.15 7.40 -3.19
N THR A 203 -9.70 6.20 -2.85
CA THR A 203 -8.69 5.96 -1.82
C THR A 203 -7.33 6.51 -2.24
N ALA A 204 -6.67 7.27 -1.37
CA ALA A 204 -5.31 7.72 -1.60
C ALA A 204 -4.31 6.55 -1.51
N HIS A 205 -3.18 6.65 -2.19
CA HIS A 205 -2.11 5.66 -2.12
C HIS A 205 -1.13 6.04 -1.00
N VAL A 206 -1.40 5.58 0.21
CA VAL A 206 -0.68 5.88 1.45
C VAL A 206 -0.84 4.73 2.44
N ALA A 207 -0.40 4.89 3.68
CA ALA A 207 -0.69 3.96 4.77
C ALA A 207 -2.21 3.82 5.00
N HIS A 208 -2.73 2.59 4.95
CA HIS A 208 -4.16 2.29 5.02
C HIS A 208 -4.56 1.72 6.37
N PRO A 209 -5.28 2.45 7.23
CA PRO A 209 -5.85 1.88 8.45
C PRO A 209 -7.00 0.92 8.11
N CYS A 210 -6.85 -0.33 8.53
CA CYS A 210 -7.79 -1.40 8.26
C CYS A 210 -8.37 -1.99 9.55
N LEU A 211 -9.62 -2.40 9.49
CA LEU A 211 -10.30 -3.14 10.54
C LEU A 211 -10.40 -4.61 10.12
N ARG A 212 -9.64 -5.49 10.80
CA ARG A 212 -9.65 -6.95 10.53
C ARG A 212 -11.05 -7.55 10.60
N PRO A 213 -11.91 -7.22 11.59
CA PRO A 213 -13.27 -7.72 11.64
C PRO A 213 -14.12 -7.30 10.44
N THR A 214 -13.95 -6.06 9.94
CA THR A 214 -14.66 -5.60 8.73
C THR A 214 -14.26 -6.41 7.51
N MET A 215 -12.96 -6.68 7.32
CA MET A 215 -12.50 -7.51 6.21
C MET A 215 -13.02 -8.94 6.30
N ALA A 216 -13.03 -9.54 7.50
CA ALA A 216 -13.61 -10.87 7.72
C ALA A 216 -15.11 -10.92 7.40
N GLN A 217 -15.88 -9.89 7.76
CA GLN A 217 -17.30 -9.77 7.42
C GLN A 217 -17.50 -9.62 5.91
N LEU A 218 -16.68 -8.80 5.24
CA LEU A 218 -16.73 -8.63 3.79
C LEU A 218 -16.42 -9.94 3.07
N HIS A 219 -15.39 -10.68 3.53
CA HIS A 219 -15.10 -12.01 3.02
C HIS A 219 -16.29 -12.96 3.18
N SER A 220 -16.91 -12.99 4.36
CA SER A 220 -18.08 -13.82 4.60
C SER A 220 -19.26 -13.47 3.67
N ARG A 221 -19.49 -12.17 3.47
CA ARG A 221 -20.58 -11.66 2.62
C ARG A 221 -20.33 -11.87 1.12
N PHE A 222 -19.08 -11.71 0.68
CA PHE A 222 -18.68 -11.71 -0.72
C PHE A 222 -17.67 -12.82 -1.05
N ALA A 223 -17.82 -14.01 -0.44
CA ALA A 223 -16.84 -15.10 -0.55
C ALA A 223 -16.48 -15.47 -1.99
N ALA A 224 -17.45 -15.49 -2.91
CA ALA A 224 -17.20 -15.77 -4.33
C ALA A 224 -16.34 -14.67 -5.00
N ALA A 225 -16.61 -13.40 -4.70
CA ALA A 225 -15.82 -12.27 -5.22
C ALA A 225 -14.40 -12.27 -4.67
N PHE A 226 -14.21 -12.55 -3.38
CA PHE A 226 -12.88 -12.68 -2.76
C PHE A 226 -12.09 -13.83 -3.39
N ARG A 227 -12.71 -14.98 -3.61
CA ARG A 227 -12.08 -16.11 -4.30
C ARG A 227 -11.67 -15.74 -5.72
N ALA A 228 -12.55 -15.07 -6.48
CA ALA A 228 -12.26 -14.61 -7.83
C ALA A 228 -11.11 -13.60 -7.83
N ASN A 229 -11.15 -12.59 -6.94
CA ASN A 229 -10.11 -11.55 -6.83
C ASN A 229 -8.72 -12.15 -6.55
N ALA A 230 -8.65 -13.10 -5.63
CA ALA A 230 -7.42 -13.79 -5.27
C ALA A 230 -6.96 -14.79 -6.36
N GLY A 231 -7.88 -15.30 -7.18
CA GLY A 231 -7.61 -16.28 -8.25
C GLY A 231 -6.78 -15.72 -9.41
N TYR A 232 -6.68 -14.41 -9.55
CA TYR A 232 -5.84 -13.79 -10.57
C TYR A 232 -4.38 -13.79 -10.13
N ARG A 233 -3.58 -14.71 -10.66
CA ARG A 233 -2.14 -14.83 -10.33
C ARG A 233 -1.30 -13.64 -10.82
N MET A 234 -1.77 -12.95 -11.85
CA MET A 234 -1.28 -11.67 -12.35
C MET A 234 -2.42 -10.64 -12.28
N ARG A 235 -2.10 -9.35 -12.23
CA ARG A 235 -3.13 -8.30 -12.17
C ARG A 235 -4.09 -8.36 -13.35
N ASP A 236 -5.37 -8.17 -13.06
CA ASP A 236 -6.44 -8.20 -14.05
C ASP A 236 -7.43 -7.07 -13.78
N ILE A 237 -7.95 -6.45 -14.85
CA ILE A 237 -8.86 -5.30 -14.76
C ILE A 237 -10.18 -5.63 -14.05
N ARG A 238 -10.54 -6.89 -13.97
CA ARG A 238 -11.75 -7.38 -13.29
C ARG A 238 -11.63 -7.47 -11.77
N GLN A 239 -10.43 -7.25 -11.23
CA GLN A 239 -10.21 -7.28 -9.79
C GLN A 239 -10.77 -6.03 -9.12
N PHE A 240 -10.93 -6.11 -7.80
CA PHE A 240 -11.21 -4.95 -6.95
C PHE A 240 -10.02 -4.67 -6.02
N SER A 241 -9.90 -3.41 -5.59
CA SER A 241 -8.97 -3.02 -4.52
C SER A 241 -9.55 -3.39 -3.15
N PRO A 242 -8.88 -4.27 -2.37
CA PRO A 242 -9.36 -4.64 -1.05
C PRO A 242 -9.46 -3.46 -0.07
N GLN A 243 -8.53 -2.50 -0.16
CA GLN A 243 -8.56 -1.29 0.68
C GLN A 243 -9.75 -0.40 0.32
N SER A 244 -10.03 -0.24 -0.98
CA SER A 244 -11.18 0.54 -1.43
C SER A 244 -12.50 -0.12 -0.99
N LEU A 245 -12.59 -1.45 -1.07
CA LEU A 245 -13.74 -2.22 -0.59
C LEU A 245 -13.94 -2.01 0.93
N HIS A 246 -12.86 -2.13 1.72
CA HIS A 246 -12.88 -1.86 3.15
C HIS A 246 -13.37 -0.43 3.44
N ASN A 247 -12.82 0.56 2.74
CA ASN A 247 -13.15 1.96 2.96
C ASN A 247 -14.62 2.26 2.67
N HIS A 248 -15.16 1.75 1.54
CA HIS A 248 -16.58 1.89 1.24
C HIS A 248 -17.46 1.22 2.29
N ALA A 249 -17.10 0.02 2.75
CA ALA A 249 -17.85 -0.65 3.81
C ALA A 249 -17.83 0.15 5.13
N CYS A 250 -16.67 0.68 5.53
CA CYS A 250 -16.54 1.50 6.72
C CYS A 250 -17.35 2.80 6.62
N ILE A 251 -17.37 3.45 5.45
CA ILE A 251 -18.19 4.66 5.22
C ILE A 251 -19.68 4.35 5.36
N LEU A 252 -20.14 3.27 4.70
CA LEU A 252 -21.54 2.85 4.76
C LEU A 252 -21.97 2.45 6.17
N ASN A 253 -21.10 1.78 6.91
CA ASN A 253 -21.35 1.35 8.29
C ASN A 253 -21.09 2.45 9.32
N LYS A 254 -20.68 3.65 8.91
CA LYS A 254 -20.32 4.78 9.81
C LYS A 254 -19.19 4.41 10.80
N THR A 255 -18.28 3.53 10.38
CA THR A 255 -17.08 3.12 11.12
C THR A 255 -15.81 3.73 10.52
N ALA A 256 -15.95 4.88 9.87
CA ALA A 256 -14.84 5.66 9.35
C ALA A 256 -15.11 7.15 9.43
N THR A 257 -14.02 7.91 9.55
CA THR A 257 -13.96 9.36 9.37
C THR A 257 -13.07 9.66 8.16
N VAL A 258 -13.51 10.52 7.25
CA VAL A 258 -12.67 10.99 6.14
C VAL A 258 -11.80 12.13 6.65
N ASN A 259 -10.47 11.98 6.50
CA ASN A 259 -9.54 13.06 6.85
C ASN A 259 -9.71 14.23 5.88
N SER A 260 -9.95 15.41 6.43
CA SER A 260 -10.08 16.65 5.64
C SER A 260 -8.76 17.37 5.42
N VAL A 261 -7.72 16.99 6.17
CA VAL A 261 -6.38 17.59 6.06
C VAL A 261 -5.56 16.80 5.05
N LYS A 262 -4.86 17.49 4.17
CA LYS A 262 -3.91 16.87 3.25
C LYS A 262 -2.58 16.63 3.99
N ASP A 263 -2.48 15.47 4.63
CA ASP A 263 -1.32 15.04 5.43
C ASP A 263 -0.41 14.03 4.70
N HIS A 264 -0.56 13.91 3.39
CA HIS A 264 0.16 12.92 2.60
C HIS A 264 0.54 13.44 1.22
N PHE A 265 1.57 12.83 0.66
CA PHE A 265 2.03 13.08 -0.70
C PHE A 265 2.29 11.76 -1.44
N HIS A 266 2.11 11.76 -2.77
CA HIS A 266 2.43 10.63 -3.62
C HIS A 266 3.28 11.11 -4.81
N ILE A 267 4.49 10.57 -4.94
CA ILE A 267 5.45 10.88 -5.99
C ILE A 267 5.58 9.65 -6.91
N TYR A 268 5.50 9.89 -8.21
CA TYR A 268 5.76 8.88 -9.23
C TYR A 268 6.40 9.50 -10.47
N SER A 269 7.21 8.74 -11.20
CA SER A 269 7.98 9.22 -12.35
C SER A 269 7.12 9.77 -13.50
N GLY A 270 5.86 9.34 -13.61
CA GLY A 270 4.93 9.78 -14.65
C GLY A 270 4.26 11.14 -14.43
N GLN A 271 4.55 11.85 -13.34
CA GLN A 271 3.95 13.18 -13.05
C GLN A 271 4.54 14.35 -13.85
N GLY A 272 5.14 14.09 -15.00
CA GLY A 272 5.88 15.12 -15.75
C GLY A 272 7.19 15.53 -15.08
N VAL A 273 7.60 14.79 -14.07
CA VAL A 273 8.79 15.01 -13.25
C VAL A 273 10.08 14.82 -14.04
N GLY A 274 10.01 14.13 -15.19
CA GLY A 274 11.14 13.93 -16.10
C GLY A 274 11.30 14.99 -17.18
N ALA A 275 10.43 15.99 -17.22
CA ALA A 275 10.42 16.96 -18.33
C ALA A 275 11.25 18.23 -18.07
N VAL A 276 11.58 18.54 -16.80
CA VAL A 276 12.29 19.79 -16.46
C VAL A 276 13.21 19.55 -15.26
N ASP A 277 14.48 19.87 -15.40
CA ASP A 277 15.44 19.96 -14.30
C ASP A 277 14.88 20.84 -13.17
N GLY A 278 14.93 20.32 -11.94
CA GLY A 278 14.47 21.03 -10.75
C GLY A 278 13.04 20.74 -10.31
N THR A 279 12.20 20.08 -11.11
CA THR A 279 10.80 19.78 -10.70
C THR A 279 10.75 18.82 -9.50
N ILE A 280 11.61 17.79 -9.45
CA ILE A 280 11.70 16.87 -8.29
C ILE A 280 12.20 17.64 -7.08
N ALA A 281 13.29 18.41 -7.21
CA ALA A 281 13.85 19.18 -6.11
C ALA A 281 12.81 20.15 -5.52
N ALA A 282 12.07 20.88 -6.36
CA ALA A 282 11.01 21.79 -5.92
C ALA A 282 9.87 21.03 -5.20
N LEU A 283 9.53 19.83 -5.67
CA LEU A 283 8.52 18.98 -5.04
C LEU A 283 8.97 18.50 -3.66
N LEU A 284 10.21 18.04 -3.54
CA LEU A 284 10.80 17.60 -2.27
C LEU A 284 10.90 18.77 -1.29
N GLN A 285 11.33 19.94 -1.76
CA GLN A 285 11.36 21.16 -0.96
C GLN A 285 9.97 21.55 -0.44
N ASN A 286 8.93 21.47 -1.29
CA ASN A 286 7.55 21.73 -0.85
C ASN A 286 7.09 20.75 0.25
N ILE A 287 7.48 19.48 0.17
CA ILE A 287 7.19 18.51 1.23
C ILE A 287 7.91 18.90 2.51
N ASP A 288 9.17 19.36 2.42
CA ASP A 288 9.97 19.79 3.56
C ASP A 288 9.41 21.04 4.25
N GLU A 289 8.84 21.94 3.47
CA GLU A 289 8.24 23.19 3.95
C GLU A 289 6.80 23.01 4.47
N THR A 290 6.21 21.80 4.30
CA THR A 290 4.84 21.50 4.73
C THR A 290 4.87 20.55 5.93
N PRO A 291 4.90 21.07 7.18
CA PRO A 291 5.07 20.25 8.38
C PRO A 291 3.91 19.28 8.65
N ASP A 292 2.76 19.51 8.05
CA ASP A 292 1.58 18.66 8.20
C ASP A 292 1.67 17.36 7.36
N ILE A 293 2.64 17.24 6.44
CA ILE A 293 2.85 16.02 5.66
C ILE A 293 3.47 14.95 6.57
N LYS A 294 2.69 13.92 6.85
CA LYS A 294 3.07 12.79 7.71
C LYS A 294 3.37 11.51 6.95
N MET A 295 2.90 11.40 5.72
CA MET A 295 2.98 10.18 4.92
C MET A 295 3.40 10.49 3.50
N LEU A 296 4.26 9.64 2.97
CA LEU A 296 4.79 9.75 1.63
C LEU A 296 4.74 8.37 0.95
N CYS A 297 4.32 8.35 -0.31
CA CYS A 297 4.54 7.22 -1.21
C CYS A 297 5.47 7.67 -2.33
N ILE A 298 6.49 6.85 -2.62
CA ILE A 298 7.41 7.08 -3.74
C ILE A 298 7.42 5.84 -4.61
N ASN A 299 6.72 5.92 -5.75
CA ASN A 299 6.83 4.89 -6.78
C ASN A 299 8.03 5.18 -7.70
N ASP A 300 8.54 4.12 -8.32
CA ASP A 300 9.59 4.22 -9.33
C ASP A 300 10.89 4.89 -8.81
N LEU A 301 11.30 4.58 -7.56
CA LEU A 301 12.46 5.17 -6.91
C LEU A 301 13.72 5.19 -7.79
N PRO A 302 14.09 4.12 -8.56
CA PRO A 302 15.26 4.16 -9.44
C PRO A 302 15.17 5.19 -10.57
N GLN A 303 13.97 5.39 -11.14
CA GLN A 303 13.75 6.39 -12.18
C GLN A 303 13.85 7.80 -11.61
N LEU A 304 13.34 8.00 -10.41
CA LEU A 304 13.45 9.27 -9.69
C LEU A 304 14.90 9.54 -9.28
N GLU A 305 15.66 8.50 -8.89
CA GLU A 305 17.10 8.62 -8.57
C GLU A 305 17.92 9.02 -9.81
N ALA A 306 17.56 8.51 -10.99
CA ALA A 306 18.20 8.94 -12.23
C ALA A 306 17.98 10.44 -12.55
N LEU A 307 16.86 11.01 -12.11
CA LEU A 307 16.49 12.43 -12.29
C LEU A 307 16.99 13.30 -11.13
N TYR A 308 17.06 12.76 -9.94
CA TYR A 308 17.54 13.42 -8.74
C TYR A 308 18.44 12.46 -7.92
N PRO A 309 19.74 12.46 -8.18
CA PRO A 309 20.68 11.46 -7.60
C PRO A 309 20.70 11.39 -6.06
N ASP A 310 20.36 12.47 -5.38
CA ASP A 310 20.36 12.52 -3.90
C ASP A 310 19.02 12.12 -3.26
N ILE A 311 18.05 11.62 -4.03
CA ILE A 311 16.71 11.29 -3.50
C ILE A 311 16.76 10.29 -2.33
N ARG A 312 17.71 9.35 -2.34
CA ARG A 312 17.87 8.39 -1.23
C ARG A 312 18.40 9.06 0.04
N GLY A 313 19.32 10.01 -0.10
CA GLY A 313 19.82 10.83 1.02
C GLY A 313 18.70 11.66 1.61
N TRP A 314 17.92 12.33 0.76
CA TRP A 314 16.74 13.06 1.18
C TRP A 314 15.71 12.16 1.88
N LEU A 315 15.40 11.00 1.30
CA LEU A 315 14.44 10.05 1.87
C LEU A 315 14.90 9.52 3.25
N ALA A 316 16.19 9.17 3.38
CA ALA A 316 16.75 8.74 4.66
C ALA A 316 16.56 9.80 5.76
N GLN A 317 16.77 11.07 5.44
CA GLN A 317 16.54 12.18 6.36
C GLN A 317 15.05 12.36 6.67
N ALA A 318 14.19 12.31 5.63
CA ALA A 318 12.76 12.48 5.76
C ALA A 318 12.13 11.44 6.70
N VAL A 319 12.56 10.18 6.62
CA VAL A 319 11.97 9.08 7.42
C VAL A 319 12.52 9.01 8.85
N THR A 320 13.69 9.61 9.13
CA THR A 320 14.32 9.58 10.48
C THR A 320 14.19 10.90 11.25
N GLY A 321 13.59 11.93 10.65
CA GLY A 321 13.48 13.25 11.28
C GLY A 321 14.84 13.92 11.54
N ALA A 322 15.91 13.44 10.91
CA ALA A 322 17.23 14.05 11.02
C ALA A 322 17.20 15.49 10.45
N PRO A 323 17.93 16.46 11.05
CA PRO A 323 17.99 17.81 10.51
C PRO A 323 18.43 17.76 9.04
N ARG A 324 17.63 18.28 8.16
CA ARG A 324 17.96 18.36 6.74
C ARG A 324 19.02 19.43 6.59
N SER A 325 20.22 19.05 6.13
CA SER A 325 21.24 20.01 5.80
C SER A 325 20.70 20.89 4.67
N SER A 326 20.49 22.18 4.95
CA SER A 326 20.26 23.16 3.89
C SER A 326 21.51 23.12 3.00
N SER A 327 21.42 22.51 1.83
CA SER A 327 22.40 22.68 0.77
C SER A 327 22.25 24.11 0.28
N THR A 328 22.86 25.06 1.03
CA THR A 328 23.23 26.37 0.51
C THR A 328 24.56 26.18 -0.21
N GLU A 329 24.50 26.03 -1.53
CA GLU A 329 25.50 26.58 -2.45
C GLU A 329 24.85 26.82 -3.80
#